data_ade31f731537d9e60bc31d75f1f31750
#
_entry.id   ade31f731537d9e60bc31d75f1f31750
#
_cell.length_a   1.000
_cell.length_b   1.000
_cell.length_c   1.000
_cell.angle_alpha   90.00
_cell.angle_beta   90.00
_cell.angle_gamma   90.00
#
_symmetry.space_group_name_H-M   'P 1'
#
loop_
_entity.id
_entity.type
_entity.pdbx_description
1 polymer ?
#
loop_
_entity_poly.entity_id
_entity_poly.type
_entity_poly.pdbx_seq_one_letter_code
_entity_poly.pdbx_strand_id
1 'polypeptide(L)'
;NRKNDAKYFSVGHEYMLVYFKSAATIYENGTIFRATKEGIDEVKSEFDRLRQLYNDDWAKVNEGLKALYASWPVDDERKSLARFTRVDEKGPYRDDGNISWPGGGGPSYDVIHPVTGKPCKVPSRGWVYPNPKRMQEEIERGRVVFGKDETTTPKIRTNLFEQDKEVMRSVCFSYAQTATQEFNKLFDNVRIFENPKNPNDIKKLVEYVTAQNDNDIILDFFSGSATTAHAVM
;
A
#
# COMPACT_ATOMS: atom_id res chain seq x y z
N ASN A 1 16.47 -14.11 16.23
CA ASN A 1 17.13 -15.08 17.09
C ASN A 1 18.42 -15.58 16.40
N ARG A 2 19.58 -15.20 16.93
CA ARG A 2 20.89 -15.47 16.29
C ARG A 2 21.37 -16.92 16.45
N LYS A 3 20.83 -17.65 17.39
CA LYS A 3 21.12 -19.06 17.63
C LYS A 3 19.81 -19.76 17.92
N ASN A 4 19.32 -20.46 16.94
CA ASN A 4 18.17 -21.31 17.12
C ASN A 4 18.68 -22.76 16.99
N ASP A 5 18.91 -23.38 18.12
CA ASP A 5 19.31 -24.80 18.22
C ASP A 5 18.08 -25.72 18.18
N ALA A 6 16.97 -25.23 17.61
CA ALA A 6 15.74 -26.00 17.51
C ALA A 6 15.93 -27.23 16.63
N LYS A 7 15.56 -28.39 17.17
CA LYS A 7 15.75 -29.70 16.50
C LYS A 7 14.83 -29.89 15.30
N TYR A 8 13.65 -29.24 15.27
CA TYR A 8 12.64 -29.45 14.26
C TYR A 8 12.25 -28.18 13.52
N PHE A 9 11.83 -27.12 14.23
CA PHE A 9 11.39 -25.86 13.64
C PHE A 9 12.10 -24.67 14.30
N SER A 10 12.73 -23.84 13.48
CA SER A 10 13.39 -22.63 13.94
C SER A 10 12.39 -21.47 13.91
N VAL A 11 12.13 -20.86 15.07
CA VAL A 11 11.33 -19.63 15.16
C VAL A 11 12.25 -18.43 14.97
N GLY A 12 12.18 -17.81 13.80
CA GLY A 12 12.97 -16.64 13.42
C GLY A 12 12.17 -15.33 13.37
N HIS A 13 10.98 -15.29 13.97
CA HIS A 13 10.09 -14.13 13.96
C HIS A 13 9.69 -13.72 15.38
N GLU A 14 9.21 -12.49 15.50
CA GLU A 14 8.60 -11.94 16.71
C GLU A 14 7.13 -11.62 16.44
N TYR A 15 6.33 -11.50 17.50
CA TYR A 15 4.92 -11.11 17.41
C TYR A 15 4.71 -9.74 18.03
N MET A 16 3.98 -8.88 17.33
CA MET A 16 3.36 -7.70 17.91
C MET A 16 1.88 -7.99 18.15
N LEU A 17 1.46 -7.98 19.39
CA LEU A 17 0.06 -8.19 19.79
C LEU A 17 -0.63 -6.82 19.90
N VAL A 18 -1.65 -6.59 19.10
CA VAL A 18 -2.40 -5.33 19.08
C VAL A 18 -3.74 -5.53 19.75
N TYR A 19 -4.03 -4.70 20.76
CA TYR A 19 -5.28 -4.71 21.51
C TYR A 19 -5.96 -3.35 21.42
N PHE A 20 -7.28 -3.35 21.34
CA PHE A 20 -8.10 -2.15 21.40
C PHE A 20 -8.91 -2.13 22.68
N LYS A 21 -9.01 -0.96 23.31
CA LYS A 21 -9.88 -0.79 24.49
C LYS A 21 -11.34 -1.10 24.15
N SER A 22 -11.78 -0.71 22.96
CA SER A 22 -13.11 -1.00 22.45
C SER A 22 -13.07 -1.16 20.93
N ALA A 23 -13.22 -2.38 20.44
CA ALA A 23 -13.37 -2.64 19.01
C ALA A 23 -14.67 -2.05 18.46
N ALA A 24 -15.74 -2.02 19.26
CA ALA A 24 -17.02 -1.42 18.89
C ALA A 24 -16.86 0.08 18.56
N THR A 25 -16.19 0.83 19.42
CA THR A 25 -15.94 2.26 19.19
C THR A 25 -15.15 2.53 17.91
N ILE A 26 -14.12 1.71 17.63
CA ILE A 26 -13.35 1.82 16.39
C ILE A 26 -14.24 1.59 15.16
N TYR A 27 -15.10 0.57 15.22
CA TYR A 27 -16.02 0.24 14.15
C TYR A 27 -17.08 1.34 13.94
N GLU A 28 -17.72 1.81 15.02
CA GLU A 28 -18.74 2.87 14.99
C GLU A 28 -18.20 4.19 14.47
N ASN A 29 -16.97 4.55 14.82
CA ASN A 29 -16.29 5.75 14.34
C ASN A 29 -15.77 5.60 12.89
N GLY A 30 -15.89 4.43 12.28
CA GLY A 30 -15.35 4.17 10.94
C GLY A 30 -13.83 4.31 10.85
N THR A 31 -13.13 4.13 11.97
CA THR A 31 -11.67 4.28 12.02
C THR A 31 -11.00 3.20 11.19
N ILE A 32 -10.18 3.61 10.25
CA ILE A 32 -9.41 2.70 9.38
C ILE A 32 -7.92 3.01 9.58
N PHE A 33 -7.17 2.02 10.03
CA PHE A 33 -5.73 2.11 10.18
C PHE A 33 -5.04 1.99 8.82
N ARG A 34 -4.59 3.13 8.29
CA ARG A 34 -3.90 3.21 7.01
C ARG A 34 -2.76 4.20 7.08
N ALA A 35 -1.63 3.82 6.54
CA ALA A 35 -0.50 4.70 6.33
C ALA A 35 -0.19 4.86 4.84
N THR A 36 0.61 5.86 4.51
CA THR A 36 1.10 6.10 3.16
C THR A 36 1.94 4.91 2.70
N LYS A 37 1.74 4.48 1.47
CA LYS A 37 2.53 3.41 0.86
C LYS A 37 3.99 3.78 0.80
N GLU A 38 4.86 2.85 1.15
CA GLU A 38 6.30 3.03 1.07
C GLU A 38 6.74 3.37 -0.36
N GLY A 39 7.58 4.40 -0.50
CA GLY A 39 8.11 4.86 -1.78
C GLY A 39 7.19 5.76 -2.61
N ILE A 40 5.99 6.11 -2.14
CA ILE A 40 5.06 6.94 -2.91
C ILE A 40 5.63 8.34 -3.21
N ASP A 41 6.33 8.95 -2.25
CA ASP A 41 6.90 10.28 -2.41
C ASP A 41 8.08 10.27 -3.40
N GLU A 42 8.85 9.19 -3.42
CA GLU A 42 9.90 8.98 -4.42
C GLU A 42 9.30 8.87 -5.82
N VAL A 43 8.20 8.10 -5.98
CA VAL A 43 7.49 7.98 -7.25
C VAL A 43 6.87 9.31 -7.68
N LYS A 44 6.29 10.10 -6.76
CA LYS A 44 5.75 11.43 -7.06
C LYS A 44 6.86 12.37 -7.55
N SER A 45 7.97 12.43 -6.84
CA SER A 45 9.10 13.29 -7.18
C SER A 45 9.70 12.91 -8.53
N GLU A 46 9.87 11.62 -8.80
CA GLU A 46 10.39 11.15 -10.08
C GLU A 46 9.39 11.38 -11.23
N PHE A 47 8.10 11.17 -10.99
CA PHE A 47 7.05 11.47 -11.96
C PHE A 47 7.08 12.94 -12.38
N ASP A 48 7.14 13.88 -11.43
CA ASP A 48 7.20 15.30 -11.70
C ASP A 48 8.48 15.70 -12.45
N ARG A 49 9.62 15.11 -12.09
CA ARG A 49 10.90 15.29 -12.80
C ARG A 49 10.82 14.82 -14.25
N LEU A 50 10.27 13.63 -14.46
CA LEU A 50 10.17 13.04 -15.81
C LEU A 50 9.18 13.80 -16.70
N ARG A 51 8.07 14.28 -16.14
CA ARG A 51 7.12 15.12 -16.88
C ARG A 51 7.77 16.39 -17.40
N GLN A 52 8.52 17.08 -16.56
CA GLN A 52 9.27 18.29 -16.97
C GLN A 52 10.33 17.95 -18.02
N LEU A 53 11.08 16.85 -17.83
CA LEU A 53 12.15 16.45 -18.74
C LEU A 53 11.64 16.09 -20.14
N TYR A 54 10.51 15.40 -20.22
CA TYR A 54 9.96 14.87 -21.46
C TYR A 54 8.74 15.61 -21.99
N ASN A 55 8.37 16.74 -21.36
CA ASN A 55 7.24 17.57 -21.77
C ASN A 55 5.95 16.74 -21.97
N ASP A 56 5.60 15.95 -20.95
CA ASP A 56 4.43 15.06 -20.91
C ASP A 56 4.38 13.98 -22.02
N ASP A 57 5.55 13.60 -22.58
CA ASP A 57 5.65 12.38 -23.39
C ASP A 57 5.45 11.15 -22.47
N TRP A 58 4.19 10.71 -22.34
CA TRP A 58 3.79 9.67 -21.40
C TRP A 58 4.49 8.33 -21.64
N ALA A 59 4.92 8.04 -22.84
CA ALA A 59 5.69 6.83 -23.14
C ALA A 59 7.06 6.90 -22.46
N LYS A 60 7.77 8.00 -22.59
CA LYS A 60 9.09 8.21 -21.96
C LYS A 60 8.97 8.36 -20.44
N VAL A 61 7.95 9.05 -19.96
CA VAL A 61 7.67 9.14 -18.50
C VAL A 61 7.46 7.75 -17.93
N ASN A 62 6.68 6.89 -18.60
CA ASN A 62 6.45 5.52 -18.16
C ASN A 62 7.72 4.67 -18.17
N GLU A 63 8.58 4.82 -19.17
CA GLU A 63 9.88 4.14 -19.22
C GLU A 63 10.78 4.56 -18.06
N GLY A 64 10.84 5.86 -17.75
CA GLY A 64 11.59 6.37 -16.61
C GLY A 64 11.09 5.81 -15.27
N LEU A 65 9.78 5.76 -15.05
CA LEU A 65 9.21 5.17 -13.84
C LEU A 65 9.47 3.65 -13.75
N LYS A 66 9.42 2.93 -14.87
CA LYS A 66 9.80 1.51 -14.87
C LYS A 66 11.28 1.31 -14.50
N ALA A 67 12.16 2.22 -14.95
CA ALA A 67 13.58 2.19 -14.56
C ALA A 67 13.75 2.44 -13.06
N LEU A 68 13.01 3.39 -12.47
CA LEU A 68 12.97 3.59 -11.02
C LEU A 68 12.53 2.31 -10.30
N TYR A 69 11.41 1.71 -10.71
CA TYR A 69 10.91 0.48 -10.11
C TYR A 69 11.90 -0.69 -10.24
N ALA A 70 12.63 -0.76 -11.35
CA ALA A 70 13.65 -1.78 -11.58
C ALA A 70 14.86 -1.62 -10.66
N SER A 71 15.21 -0.38 -10.28
CA SER A 71 16.35 -0.08 -9.42
C SER A 71 16.19 -0.58 -7.98
N TRP A 72 14.96 -0.76 -7.50
CA TRP A 72 14.71 -1.24 -6.16
C TRP A 72 15.04 -2.73 -6.00
N PRO A 73 15.55 -3.18 -4.85
CA PRO A 73 15.74 -4.59 -4.54
C PRO A 73 14.45 -5.41 -4.67
N VAL A 74 14.58 -6.70 -4.94
CA VAL A 74 13.42 -7.60 -5.18
C VAL A 74 12.55 -7.74 -3.92
N ASP A 75 13.16 -7.72 -2.75
CA ASP A 75 12.54 -7.85 -1.42
C ASP A 75 12.13 -6.49 -0.82
N ASP A 76 12.32 -5.39 -1.54
CA ASP A 76 11.93 -4.04 -1.12
C ASP A 76 10.40 -3.89 -1.19
N GLU A 77 9.77 -3.38 -0.12
CA GLU A 77 8.32 -3.16 -0.06
C GLU A 77 7.82 -2.21 -1.16
N ARG A 78 8.63 -1.22 -1.56
CA ARG A 78 8.35 -0.30 -2.67
C ARG A 78 8.10 -1.03 -3.99
N LYS A 79 8.65 -2.25 -4.19
CA LYS A 79 8.39 -3.10 -5.36
C LYS A 79 6.90 -3.34 -5.62
N SER A 80 6.07 -3.26 -4.59
CA SER A 80 4.62 -3.35 -4.73
C SER A 80 4.02 -2.27 -5.64
N LEU A 81 4.72 -1.13 -5.81
CA LEU A 81 4.33 -0.03 -6.68
C LEU A 81 4.63 -0.32 -8.16
N ALA A 82 5.51 -1.25 -8.48
CA ALA A 82 5.86 -1.61 -9.85
C ALA A 82 4.70 -2.19 -10.68
N ARG A 83 3.59 -2.56 -10.03
CA ARG A 83 2.36 -2.99 -10.70
C ARG A 83 1.60 -1.86 -11.39
N PHE A 84 1.93 -0.60 -11.11
CA PHE A 84 1.38 0.58 -11.78
C PHE A 84 2.18 0.84 -13.06
N THR A 85 1.85 0.10 -14.12
CA THR A 85 2.65 0.00 -15.34
C THR A 85 2.28 1.00 -16.42
N ARG A 86 1.28 1.82 -16.21
CA ARG A 86 0.81 2.86 -17.11
C ARG A 86 0.89 4.23 -16.45
N VAL A 87 0.93 5.28 -17.26
CA VAL A 87 1.01 6.66 -16.78
C VAL A 87 0.20 7.60 -17.65
N ASP A 88 -0.39 8.62 -17.07
CA ASP A 88 -0.99 9.78 -17.71
C ASP A 88 -0.85 11.03 -16.82
N GLU A 89 -1.59 12.09 -17.13
CA GLU A 89 -1.57 13.36 -16.38
C GLU A 89 -1.90 13.25 -14.89
N LYS A 90 -2.62 12.18 -14.50
CA LYS A 90 -3.00 11.88 -13.09
C LYS A 90 -1.98 11.03 -12.36
N GLY A 91 -0.89 10.65 -13.03
CA GLY A 91 0.16 9.82 -12.47
C GLY A 91 0.10 8.35 -12.88
N PRO A 92 0.90 7.51 -12.23
CA PRO A 92 0.93 6.07 -12.50
C PRO A 92 -0.40 5.40 -12.20
N TYR A 93 -0.82 4.48 -13.06
CA TYR A 93 -2.05 3.71 -12.87
C TYR A 93 -1.93 2.27 -13.35
N ARG A 94 -2.87 1.45 -12.94
CA ARG A 94 -3.13 0.11 -13.46
C ARG A 94 -4.59 0.02 -13.93
N ASP A 95 -4.84 -0.77 -14.97
CA ASP A 95 -6.15 -0.95 -15.59
C ASP A 95 -6.57 -2.43 -15.69
N ASP A 96 -6.09 -3.25 -14.76
CA ASP A 96 -6.31 -4.69 -14.71
C ASP A 96 -7.18 -5.13 -13.52
N GLY A 97 -7.76 -4.17 -12.79
CA GLY A 97 -8.55 -4.43 -11.60
C GLY A 97 -9.79 -5.27 -11.89
N ASN A 98 -10.10 -6.22 -11.01
CA ASN A 98 -11.25 -7.09 -11.14
C ASN A 98 -12.55 -6.35 -10.80
N ILE A 99 -13.50 -6.31 -11.74
CA ILE A 99 -14.81 -5.68 -11.59
C ILE A 99 -15.89 -6.65 -11.11
N SER A 100 -15.53 -7.90 -10.81
CA SER A 100 -16.47 -8.89 -10.31
C SER A 100 -16.71 -8.75 -8.80
N TRP A 101 -17.91 -9.09 -8.37
CA TRP A 101 -18.28 -9.13 -6.95
C TRP A 101 -17.38 -10.09 -6.16
N PRO A 102 -16.86 -9.68 -4.98
CA PRO A 102 -16.11 -10.60 -4.11
C PRO A 102 -17.06 -11.66 -3.54
N GLY A 103 -16.74 -12.93 -3.70
CA GLY A 103 -17.61 -14.06 -3.33
C GLY A 103 -18.50 -14.50 -4.49
N GLY A 104 -19.80 -14.50 -4.31
CA GLY A 104 -20.79 -14.87 -5.33
C GLY A 104 -22.11 -14.15 -5.07
N GLY A 105 -23.04 -14.18 -6.05
CA GLY A 105 -24.37 -13.59 -5.91
C GLY A 105 -24.39 -12.06 -5.91
N GLY A 106 -23.41 -11.43 -6.54
CA GLY A 106 -23.39 -9.97 -6.72
C GLY A 106 -24.47 -9.49 -7.69
N PRO A 107 -24.69 -8.16 -7.75
CA PRO A 107 -25.72 -7.56 -8.58
C PRO A 107 -25.45 -7.78 -10.07
N SER A 108 -26.54 -7.95 -10.82
CA SER A 108 -26.54 -8.07 -12.27
C SER A 108 -27.46 -7.00 -12.85
N TYR A 109 -26.91 -6.12 -13.68
CA TYR A 109 -27.62 -5.07 -14.38
C TYR A 109 -26.85 -4.70 -15.66
N ASP A 110 -27.51 -4.05 -16.60
CA ASP A 110 -26.88 -3.64 -17.84
C ASP A 110 -25.92 -2.47 -17.65
N VAL A 111 -24.71 -2.65 -18.18
CA VAL A 111 -23.69 -1.61 -18.31
C VAL A 111 -23.44 -1.43 -19.81
N ILE A 112 -23.78 -0.28 -20.35
CA ILE A 112 -23.72 -0.03 -21.78
C ILE A 112 -22.30 0.33 -22.19
N HIS A 113 -21.76 -0.38 -23.19
CA HIS A 113 -20.45 -0.09 -23.75
C HIS A 113 -20.49 1.25 -24.52
N PRO A 114 -19.56 2.20 -24.24
CA PRO A 114 -19.65 3.57 -24.73
C PRO A 114 -19.49 3.69 -26.28
N VAL A 115 -18.86 2.72 -26.90
CA VAL A 115 -18.61 2.74 -28.36
C VAL A 115 -19.69 1.94 -29.12
N THR A 116 -20.04 0.74 -28.63
CA THR A 116 -20.95 -0.14 -29.37
C THR A 116 -22.43 0.08 -29.01
N GLY A 117 -22.71 0.77 -27.90
CA GLY A 117 -24.08 1.01 -27.43
C GLY A 117 -24.81 -0.24 -26.92
N LYS A 118 -24.10 -1.36 -26.78
CA LYS A 118 -24.67 -2.64 -26.34
C LYS A 118 -24.30 -2.95 -24.89
N PRO A 119 -25.10 -3.77 -24.18
CA PRO A 119 -24.77 -4.19 -22.83
C PRO A 119 -23.48 -5.02 -22.79
N CYS A 120 -22.58 -4.65 -21.87
CA CYS A 120 -21.35 -5.39 -21.63
C CYS A 120 -21.64 -6.74 -20.97
N LYS A 121 -20.74 -7.69 -21.20
CA LYS A 121 -20.79 -9.00 -20.56
C LYS A 121 -20.68 -8.86 -19.03
N VAL A 122 -21.74 -9.26 -18.33
CA VAL A 122 -21.76 -9.30 -16.87
C VAL A 122 -20.81 -10.39 -16.36
N PRO A 123 -19.96 -10.10 -15.35
CA PRO A 123 -19.15 -11.12 -14.72
C PRO A 123 -20.02 -12.22 -14.10
N SER A 124 -19.55 -13.48 -14.10
CA SER A 124 -20.28 -14.62 -13.54
C SER A 124 -20.67 -14.45 -12.05
N ARG A 125 -19.91 -13.63 -11.31
CA ARG A 125 -20.15 -13.32 -9.91
C ARG A 125 -20.94 -12.02 -9.68
N GLY A 126 -21.38 -11.35 -10.76
CA GLY A 126 -22.00 -10.03 -10.71
C GLY A 126 -20.99 -8.88 -10.65
N TRP A 127 -21.50 -7.65 -10.69
CA TRP A 127 -20.68 -6.44 -10.66
C TRP A 127 -20.19 -6.13 -9.23
N VAL A 128 -18.99 -5.58 -9.10
CA VAL A 128 -18.43 -5.12 -7.81
C VAL A 128 -19.18 -3.91 -7.25
N TYR A 129 -19.79 -3.10 -8.10
CA TYR A 129 -20.57 -1.95 -7.66
C TYR A 129 -22.03 -2.37 -7.40
N PRO A 130 -22.62 -1.96 -6.25
CA PRO A 130 -23.87 -2.52 -5.77
C PRO A 130 -25.10 -2.16 -6.61
N ASN A 131 -25.01 -1.11 -7.42
CA ASN A 131 -26.14 -0.64 -8.23
C ASN A 131 -25.66 0.15 -9.45
N PRO A 132 -26.55 0.38 -10.46
CA PRO A 132 -26.22 1.12 -11.68
C PRO A 132 -25.72 2.55 -11.43
N LYS A 133 -26.28 3.25 -10.43
CA LYS A 133 -25.87 4.62 -10.10
C LYS A 133 -24.40 4.67 -9.69
N ARG A 134 -24.01 3.78 -8.80
CA ARG A 134 -22.59 3.71 -8.37
C ARG A 134 -21.66 3.30 -9.52
N MET A 135 -22.09 2.39 -10.37
CA MET A 135 -21.33 2.03 -11.57
C MET A 135 -21.16 3.25 -12.49
N GLN A 136 -22.20 4.01 -12.73
CA GLN A 136 -22.16 5.20 -13.58
C GLN A 136 -21.22 6.27 -13.01
N GLU A 137 -21.27 6.52 -11.70
CA GLU A 137 -20.34 7.42 -11.03
C GLU A 137 -18.86 7.02 -11.23
N GLU A 138 -18.56 5.73 -11.18
CA GLU A 138 -17.20 5.23 -11.39
C GLU A 138 -16.77 5.27 -12.87
N ILE A 139 -17.72 5.12 -13.80
CA ILE A 139 -17.48 5.33 -15.24
C ILE A 139 -17.13 6.80 -15.49
N GLU A 140 -17.90 7.74 -14.96
CA GLU A 140 -17.67 9.19 -15.10
C GLU A 140 -16.34 9.65 -14.49
N ARG A 141 -15.92 9.02 -13.42
CA ARG A 141 -14.58 9.23 -12.82
C ARG A 141 -13.42 8.62 -13.65
N GLY A 142 -13.74 7.88 -14.74
CA GLY A 142 -12.76 7.19 -15.55
C GLY A 142 -12.12 5.98 -14.85
N ARG A 143 -12.80 5.41 -13.83
CA ARG A 143 -12.31 4.24 -13.10
C ARG A 143 -12.77 2.91 -13.66
N VAL A 144 -13.66 2.91 -14.65
CA VAL A 144 -14.06 1.72 -15.39
C VAL A 144 -13.44 1.78 -16.78
N VAL A 145 -12.65 0.78 -17.12
CA VAL A 145 -11.98 0.67 -18.42
C VAL A 145 -12.70 -0.38 -19.24
N PHE A 146 -13.29 0.07 -20.33
CA PHE A 146 -13.98 -0.80 -21.29
C PHE A 146 -12.96 -1.48 -22.22
N GLY A 147 -13.30 -2.68 -22.68
CA GLY A 147 -12.53 -3.38 -23.69
C GLY A 147 -12.77 -2.80 -25.11
N LYS A 148 -12.42 -3.60 -26.12
CA LYS A 148 -12.63 -3.23 -27.52
C LYS A 148 -14.13 -3.17 -27.87
N ASP A 149 -14.90 -4.05 -27.27
CA ASP A 149 -16.33 -4.21 -27.48
C ASP A 149 -17.05 -4.75 -26.22
N GLU A 150 -18.36 -4.90 -26.29
CA GLU A 150 -19.22 -5.36 -25.21
C GLU A 150 -19.00 -6.80 -24.76
N THR A 151 -18.32 -7.61 -25.58
CA THR A 151 -18.02 -9.03 -25.25
C THR A 151 -16.90 -9.15 -24.21
N THR A 152 -16.09 -8.11 -24.10
CA THR A 152 -15.00 -8.03 -23.11
C THR A 152 -15.54 -7.42 -21.81
N THR A 153 -15.43 -8.16 -20.71
CA THR A 153 -15.79 -7.61 -19.38
C THR A 153 -14.91 -6.41 -19.04
N PRO A 154 -15.49 -5.26 -18.67
CA PRO A 154 -14.74 -4.09 -18.25
C PRO A 154 -13.82 -4.40 -17.05
N LYS A 155 -12.85 -3.56 -16.81
CA LYS A 155 -11.90 -3.66 -15.72
C LYS A 155 -11.88 -2.39 -14.88
N ILE A 156 -11.30 -2.46 -13.68
CA ILE A 156 -11.13 -1.30 -12.81
C ILE A 156 -9.76 -0.68 -13.03
N ARG A 157 -9.76 0.63 -13.24
CA ARG A 157 -8.57 1.46 -13.18
C ARG A 157 -8.31 1.90 -11.74
N THR A 158 -7.06 1.82 -11.33
CA THR A 158 -6.58 2.31 -10.03
C THR A 158 -5.44 3.27 -10.26
N ASN A 159 -5.60 4.53 -9.82
CA ASN A 159 -4.54 5.54 -9.85
C ASN A 159 -3.74 5.47 -8.56
N LEU A 160 -2.42 5.46 -8.66
CA LEU A 160 -1.53 5.34 -7.51
C LEU A 160 -1.69 6.51 -6.54
N PHE A 161 -1.69 7.74 -7.05
CA PHE A 161 -1.74 8.95 -6.22
C PHE A 161 -3.11 9.24 -5.61
N GLU A 162 -4.19 8.64 -6.14
CA GLU A 162 -5.53 8.69 -5.54
C GLU A 162 -5.71 7.63 -4.43
N GLN A 163 -4.89 6.58 -4.45
CA GLN A 163 -4.91 5.47 -3.50
C GLN A 163 -3.53 5.26 -2.89
N ASP A 164 -2.99 6.34 -2.34
CA ASP A 164 -1.64 6.39 -1.77
C ASP A 164 -1.51 5.72 -0.40
N LYS A 165 -2.63 5.37 0.24
CA LYS A 165 -2.64 4.70 1.54
C LYS A 165 -2.94 3.20 1.44
N GLU A 166 -2.38 2.43 2.37
CA GLU A 166 -2.66 1.01 2.51
C GLU A 166 -2.85 0.61 3.97
N VAL A 167 -3.51 -0.52 4.18
CA VAL A 167 -3.67 -1.15 5.50
C VAL A 167 -2.37 -1.87 5.85
N MET A 168 -1.98 -1.85 7.12
CA MET A 168 -0.79 -2.55 7.60
C MET A 168 -0.85 -4.04 7.29
N ARG A 169 0.23 -4.59 6.77
CA ARG A 169 0.35 -6.03 6.55
C ARG A 169 0.57 -6.74 7.86
N SER A 170 0.00 -7.94 8.00
CA SER A 170 0.17 -8.76 9.19
C SER A 170 1.58 -9.37 9.32
N VAL A 171 2.37 -9.33 8.25
CA VAL A 171 3.76 -9.80 8.23
C VAL A 171 4.64 -8.68 7.72
N CYS A 172 5.60 -8.26 8.54
CA CYS A 172 6.63 -7.29 8.20
C CYS A 172 8.00 -7.99 8.21
N PHE A 173 8.85 -7.66 7.26
CA PHE A 173 10.19 -8.19 7.19
C PHE A 173 11.20 -7.13 7.63
N SER A 174 11.92 -7.40 8.70
CA SER A 174 13.07 -6.62 9.13
C SER A 174 14.14 -7.54 9.72
N TYR A 175 15.40 -7.14 9.59
CA TYR A 175 16.50 -7.91 10.14
C TYR A 175 16.95 -7.32 11.48
N ALA A 176 16.84 -8.09 12.56
CA ALA A 176 17.29 -7.67 13.90
C ALA A 176 18.76 -7.24 13.93
N GLN A 177 19.58 -7.79 13.02
CA GLN A 177 21.00 -7.39 12.91
C GLN A 177 21.17 -5.95 12.44
N THR A 178 20.35 -5.52 11.47
CA THR A 178 20.37 -4.14 10.97
C THR A 178 20.02 -3.16 12.10
N ALA A 179 18.96 -3.45 12.86
CA ALA A 179 18.60 -2.62 14.02
C ALA A 179 19.73 -2.47 15.04
N THR A 180 20.45 -3.56 15.34
CA THR A 180 21.60 -3.51 16.26
C THR A 180 22.75 -2.70 15.69
N GLN A 181 23.03 -2.82 14.40
CA GLN A 181 24.11 -2.05 13.75
C GLN A 181 23.79 -0.56 13.70
N GLU A 182 22.55 -0.19 13.32
CA GLU A 182 22.12 1.19 13.30
C GLU A 182 22.12 1.82 14.69
N PHE A 183 21.61 1.11 15.69
CA PHE A 183 21.67 1.55 17.06
C PHE A 183 23.09 1.80 17.56
N ASN A 184 24.01 0.86 17.31
CA ASN A 184 25.41 1.01 17.74
C ASN A 184 26.10 2.20 17.07
N LYS A 185 25.75 2.55 15.82
CA LYS A 185 26.29 3.73 15.13
C LYS A 185 25.99 5.04 15.88
N LEU A 186 24.87 5.13 16.59
CA LEU A 186 24.52 6.30 17.40
C LEU A 186 25.46 6.49 18.60
N PHE A 187 26.24 5.46 18.95
CA PHE A 187 27.13 5.41 20.10
C PHE A 187 28.54 4.98 19.68
N ASP A 188 29.06 5.54 18.60
CA ASP A 188 30.41 5.28 18.09
C ASP A 188 30.71 3.79 17.88
N ASN A 189 29.73 3.00 17.49
CA ASN A 189 29.77 1.55 17.36
C ASN A 189 29.99 0.78 18.68
N VAL A 190 29.80 1.42 19.82
CA VAL A 190 29.84 0.74 21.12
C VAL A 190 28.50 0.02 21.35
N ARG A 191 28.54 -1.25 21.72
CA ARG A 191 27.35 -2.04 22.02
C ARG A 191 26.88 -1.77 23.46
N ILE A 192 25.98 -0.80 23.62
CA ILE A 192 25.40 -0.41 24.91
C ILE A 192 24.06 -1.12 25.22
N PHE A 193 23.41 -1.71 24.21
CA PHE A 193 22.17 -2.45 24.38
C PHE A 193 22.17 -3.73 23.53
N GLU A 194 21.65 -4.84 24.07
CA GLU A 194 21.83 -6.13 23.41
C GLU A 194 20.92 -6.38 22.21
N ASN A 195 19.64 -6.04 22.33
CA ASN A 195 18.61 -6.35 21.35
C ASN A 195 17.67 -5.16 21.09
N PRO A 196 18.17 -4.06 20.50
CA PRO A 196 17.32 -2.93 20.15
C PRO A 196 16.30 -3.37 19.09
N LYS A 197 15.07 -2.88 19.20
CA LYS A 197 14.06 -3.05 18.16
C LYS A 197 14.39 -2.13 16.99
N ASN A 198 13.88 -2.47 15.80
CA ASN A 198 14.05 -1.62 14.62
C ASN A 198 13.14 -0.38 14.76
N PRO A 199 13.69 0.84 14.74
CA PRO A 199 12.89 2.07 14.83
C PRO A 199 11.87 2.19 13.70
N ASN A 200 12.21 1.71 12.49
CA ASN A 200 11.31 1.77 11.34
C ASN A 200 10.07 0.87 11.52
N ASP A 201 10.20 -0.28 12.18
CA ASP A 201 9.05 -1.15 12.47
C ASP A 201 8.09 -0.48 13.45
N ILE A 202 8.63 0.17 14.49
CA ILE A 202 7.84 0.91 15.48
C ILE A 202 7.24 2.17 14.86
N LYS A 203 8.02 2.93 14.08
CA LYS A 203 7.53 4.09 13.33
C LYS A 203 6.33 3.71 12.45
N LYS A 204 6.46 2.64 11.69
CA LYS A 204 5.41 2.13 10.82
C LYS A 204 4.14 1.80 11.61
N LEU A 205 4.26 1.13 12.76
CA LEU A 205 3.12 0.85 13.64
C LEU A 205 2.46 2.14 14.12
N VAL A 206 3.25 3.11 14.57
CA VAL A 206 2.75 4.43 15.03
C VAL A 206 1.99 5.13 13.90
N GLU A 207 2.57 5.22 12.71
CA GLU A 207 1.94 5.86 11.53
C GLU A 207 0.60 5.22 11.13
N TYR A 208 0.43 3.92 11.35
CA TYR A 208 -0.83 3.22 11.05
C TYR A 208 -1.93 3.48 12.09
N VAL A 209 -1.57 3.73 13.34
CA VAL A 209 -2.54 3.81 14.46
C VAL A 209 -2.78 5.23 14.96
N THR A 210 -1.93 6.19 14.55
CA THR A 210 -2.07 7.62 14.90
C THR A 210 -2.34 8.44 13.64
N ALA A 211 -2.85 9.65 13.82
CA ALA A 211 -2.99 10.62 12.74
C ALA A 211 -1.90 11.69 12.84
N GLN A 212 -1.30 12.01 11.70
CA GLN A 212 -0.31 13.09 11.63
C GLN A 212 -0.98 14.42 12.01
N ASN A 213 -0.37 15.16 12.92
CA ASN A 213 -0.88 16.42 13.51
C ASN A 213 -2.03 16.30 14.51
N ASP A 214 -2.42 15.12 14.95
CA ASP A 214 -3.26 14.96 16.12
C ASP A 214 -2.40 14.99 17.40
N ASN A 215 -3.06 15.28 18.55
CA ASN A 215 -2.40 15.26 19.84
C ASN A 215 -2.43 13.85 20.46
N ASP A 216 -2.11 12.83 19.66
CA ASP A 216 -2.05 11.47 20.11
C ASP A 216 -0.90 11.27 21.11
N ILE A 217 -1.15 10.56 22.19
CA ILE A 217 -0.17 10.29 23.24
C ILE A 217 0.31 8.85 23.10
N ILE A 218 1.62 8.68 22.95
CA ILE A 218 2.28 7.38 22.91
C ILE A 218 3.00 7.17 24.22
N LEU A 219 2.69 6.06 24.90
CA LEU A 219 3.28 5.70 26.18
C LEU A 219 4.00 4.36 26.07
N ASP A 220 5.27 4.37 26.41
CA ASP A 220 6.11 3.17 26.49
C ASP A 220 6.57 2.94 27.94
N PHE A 221 6.03 1.89 28.57
CA PHE A 221 6.36 1.54 29.96
C PHE A 221 7.74 0.88 30.12
N PHE A 222 8.29 0.31 29.04
CA PHE A 222 9.54 -0.44 29.06
C PHE A 222 10.48 0.04 27.96
N SER A 223 10.90 1.29 28.05
CA SER A 223 11.60 2.02 26.98
C SER A 223 12.84 1.31 26.41
N GLY A 224 13.49 0.43 27.19
CA GLY A 224 14.63 -0.38 26.74
C GLY A 224 15.73 0.48 26.08
N SER A 225 15.89 0.33 24.77
CA SER A 225 16.78 1.16 23.95
C SER A 225 16.17 2.49 23.52
N ALA A 226 15.04 2.89 24.06
CA ALA A 226 14.26 4.08 23.69
C ALA A 226 13.82 4.10 22.20
N THR A 227 13.64 2.93 21.59
CA THR A 227 13.27 2.80 20.18
C THR A 227 11.94 3.50 19.86
N THR A 228 10.96 3.43 20.77
CA THR A 228 9.67 4.10 20.58
C THR A 228 9.83 5.62 20.53
N ALA A 229 10.63 6.21 21.43
CA ALA A 229 10.93 7.64 21.40
C ALA A 229 11.62 8.04 20.09
N HIS A 230 12.61 7.25 19.63
CA HIS A 230 13.30 7.47 18.37
C HIS A 230 12.35 7.37 17.16
N ALA A 231 11.39 6.47 17.19
CA ALA A 231 10.41 6.29 16.11
C ALA A 231 9.38 7.43 16.03
N VAL A 232 9.10 8.13 17.14
CA VAL A 232 8.12 9.23 17.22
C VAL A 232 8.74 10.57 16.83
N MET A 233 10.06 10.77 17.05
CA MET A 233 10.80 11.96 16.64
C MET A 233 11.04 12.01 15.14
#